data_d71a6a24d7cdb37828d3be03c3d6d158
#
_entry.id   d71a6a24d7cdb37828d3be03c3d6d158
#
_cell.length_a   1.000
_cell.length_b   1.000
_cell.length_c   1.000
_cell.angle_alpha   90.00
_cell.angle_beta   90.00
_cell.angle_gamma   90.00
#
_symmetry.space_group_name_H-M   'P 1'
#
loop_
_entity.id
_entity.type
_entity.pdbx_description
1 polymer ?
#
loop_
_entity_poly.entity_id
_entity_poly.type
_entity_poly.pdbx_seq_one_letter_code
_entity_poly.pdbx_strand_id
1 'polypeptide(L)'
;MSFLGKVKKKLRNGSWYPFYNTFYEKNNLDPHMILLESRSGKALESNILSLLKELCQEPYRSFTLVLSVHRDSENEIKEKLQKNSIQGVHFVRTGSVAYYHALSRAGYLVNDTSFPGRFIKKEGQIYLNTWHGTPLKKMGRDNRPEMVTMGNVQRNLLDSDYLVFPNQFMEEKMSGAYMLDSLYRGTVLRE
;
A
#
# COMPACT_ATOMS: atom_id res chain seq x y z
N MET A 1 -22.70 -8.97 13.98
CA MET A 1 -21.61 -8.37 14.77
C MET A 1 -22.23 -7.69 15.98
N SER A 2 -21.84 -8.08 17.19
CA SER A 2 -22.45 -7.55 18.44
C SER A 2 -22.15 -6.05 18.61
N PHE A 3 -22.99 -5.34 19.38
CA PHE A 3 -22.79 -3.92 19.73
C PHE A 3 -21.39 -3.70 20.34
N LEU A 4 -20.98 -4.56 21.26
CA LEU A 4 -19.64 -4.55 21.86
C LEU A 4 -18.51 -4.71 20.81
N GLY A 5 -18.72 -5.51 19.76
CA GLY A 5 -17.79 -5.66 18.66
C GLY A 5 -17.64 -4.37 17.82
N LYS A 6 -18.74 -3.64 17.61
CA LYS A 6 -18.74 -2.33 16.93
C LYS A 6 -18.04 -1.26 17.77
N VAL A 7 -18.27 -1.24 19.08
CA VAL A 7 -17.63 -0.29 20.02
C VAL A 7 -16.12 -0.57 20.11
N LYS A 8 -15.70 -1.84 20.29
CA LYS A 8 -14.28 -2.23 20.28
C LYS A 8 -13.61 -1.86 18.98
N LYS A 9 -14.26 -2.06 17.82
CA LYS A 9 -13.74 -1.67 16.50
C LYS A 9 -13.59 -0.14 16.39
N LYS A 10 -14.57 0.62 16.89
CA LYS A 10 -14.55 2.09 16.87
C LYS A 10 -13.46 2.66 17.79
N LEU A 11 -13.31 2.12 18.99
CA LEU A 11 -12.25 2.48 19.94
C LEU A 11 -10.86 2.13 19.37
N ARG A 12 -10.69 0.93 18.80
CA ARG A 12 -9.45 0.51 18.17
C ARG A 12 -9.06 1.43 17.00
N ASN A 13 -10.01 1.75 16.12
CA ASN A 13 -9.76 2.63 14.98
C ASN A 13 -9.56 4.09 15.40
N GLY A 14 -10.12 4.51 16.54
CA GLY A 14 -9.90 5.84 17.11
C GLY A 14 -8.58 6.00 17.88
N SER A 15 -8.11 4.92 18.53
CA SER A 15 -6.91 4.97 19.37
C SER A 15 -5.58 5.00 18.61
N TRP A 16 -5.54 4.54 17.34
CA TRP A 16 -4.31 4.50 16.54
C TRP A 16 -4.00 5.81 15.81
N TYR A 17 -4.98 6.69 15.66
CA TYR A 17 -4.80 7.97 14.99
C TYR A 17 -3.77 8.90 15.68
N PRO A 18 -3.82 9.07 17.00
CA PRO A 18 -2.77 9.82 17.70
C PRO A 18 -1.38 9.21 17.53
N PHE A 19 -1.27 7.88 17.47
CA PHE A 19 0.01 7.20 17.29
C PHE A 19 0.62 7.46 15.91
N TYR A 20 -0.17 7.41 14.83
CA TYR A 20 0.38 7.69 13.51
C TYR A 20 0.90 9.13 13.39
N ASN A 21 0.16 10.11 13.88
CA ASN A 21 0.61 11.50 13.90
C ASN A 21 1.90 11.66 14.71
N THR A 22 1.97 11.02 15.88
CA THR A 22 3.20 11.02 16.70
C THR A 22 4.38 10.41 15.95
N PHE A 23 4.19 9.31 15.23
CA PHE A 23 5.23 8.70 14.42
C PHE A 23 5.59 9.56 13.21
N TYR A 24 4.58 10.17 12.58
CA TYR A 24 4.79 11.08 11.46
C TYR A 24 5.70 12.24 11.85
N GLU A 25 5.48 12.86 12.99
CA GLU A 25 6.27 14.01 13.46
C GLU A 25 7.66 13.61 13.98
N LYS A 26 7.76 12.50 14.72
CA LYS A 26 8.97 12.12 15.46
C LYS A 26 9.94 11.24 14.67
N ASN A 27 9.45 10.45 13.73
CA ASN A 27 10.30 9.52 12.99
C ASN A 27 11.00 10.21 11.83
N ASN A 28 12.31 10.05 11.74
CA ASN A 28 13.06 10.38 10.53
C ASN A 28 12.84 9.31 9.46
N LEU A 29 12.94 9.70 8.19
CA LEU A 29 12.94 8.75 7.08
C LEU A 29 14.21 7.92 7.09
N ASP A 30 14.05 6.66 6.78
CA ASP A 30 15.13 5.72 6.52
C ASP A 30 15.21 5.50 5.00
N PRO A 31 16.21 6.05 4.31
CA PRO A 31 16.33 5.99 2.86
C PRO A 31 16.64 4.57 2.36
N HIS A 32 17.00 3.65 3.26
CA HIS A 32 17.26 2.25 2.92
C HIS A 32 16.11 1.31 3.32
N MET A 33 14.95 1.83 3.71
CA MET A 33 13.80 1.03 4.10
C MET A 33 12.71 1.09 3.03
N ILE A 34 12.26 -0.08 2.58
CA ILE A 34 11.15 -0.25 1.64
C ILE A 34 10.00 -0.94 2.36
N LEU A 35 8.84 -0.29 2.46
CA LEU A 35 7.61 -0.92 2.94
C LEU A 35 6.77 -1.38 1.75
N LEU A 36 6.52 -2.68 1.67
CA LEU A 36 5.67 -3.29 0.65
C LEU A 36 4.34 -3.76 1.27
N GLU A 37 3.25 -3.55 0.55
CA GLU A 37 1.93 -4.05 0.92
C GLU A 37 1.18 -4.55 -0.31
N SER A 38 0.80 -5.83 -0.31
CA SER A 38 -0.03 -6.42 -1.35
C SER A 38 -1.41 -6.77 -0.81
N ARG A 39 -2.47 -6.41 -1.53
CA ARG A 39 -3.86 -6.70 -1.19
C ARG A 39 -4.22 -6.32 0.26
N SER A 40 -3.73 -5.17 0.72
CA SER A 40 -3.88 -4.71 2.12
C SER A 40 -3.36 -5.74 3.14
N GLY A 41 -2.26 -6.41 2.82
CA GLY A 41 -1.63 -7.45 3.65
C GLY A 41 -2.30 -8.83 3.61
N LYS A 42 -3.36 -9.02 2.80
CA LYS A 42 -4.15 -10.27 2.78
C LYS A 42 -3.61 -11.32 1.83
N ALA A 43 -2.80 -10.93 0.87
CA ALA A 43 -2.14 -11.84 -0.07
C ALA A 43 -0.82 -11.22 -0.53
N LEU A 44 0.05 -12.02 -1.11
CA LEU A 44 1.27 -11.54 -1.77
C LEU A 44 1.22 -12.03 -3.21
N GLU A 45 0.90 -11.13 -4.14
CA GLU A 45 0.57 -11.50 -5.52
C GLU A 45 1.18 -10.55 -6.55
N SER A 46 1.14 -10.98 -7.82
CA SER A 46 1.41 -10.17 -9.00
C SER A 46 2.66 -9.27 -8.87
N ASN A 47 2.48 -8.00 -9.10
CA ASN A 47 3.56 -7.00 -9.18
C ASN A 47 4.38 -6.91 -7.88
N ILE A 48 3.72 -6.96 -6.72
CA ILE A 48 4.43 -6.86 -5.42
C ILE A 48 5.32 -8.08 -5.19
N LEU A 49 4.86 -9.29 -5.56
CA LEU A 49 5.69 -10.49 -5.47
C LEU A 49 6.88 -10.41 -6.43
N SER A 50 6.67 -9.94 -7.66
CA SER A 50 7.74 -9.79 -8.66
C SER A 50 8.77 -8.75 -8.23
N LEU A 51 8.33 -7.59 -7.76
CA LEU A 51 9.20 -6.57 -7.20
C LEU A 51 9.99 -7.08 -5.99
N LEU A 52 9.34 -7.82 -5.09
CA LEU A 52 10.01 -8.37 -3.92
C LEU A 52 11.10 -9.37 -4.30
N LYS A 53 10.88 -10.20 -5.34
CA LYS A 53 11.91 -11.10 -5.88
C LYS A 53 13.12 -10.31 -6.39
N GLU A 54 12.89 -9.25 -7.13
CA GLU A 54 13.94 -8.40 -7.68
C GLU A 54 14.70 -7.68 -6.56
N LEU A 55 13.99 -7.10 -5.59
CA LEU A 55 14.59 -6.40 -4.46
C LEU A 55 15.45 -7.29 -3.55
N CYS A 56 15.30 -8.61 -3.62
CA CYS A 56 16.15 -9.56 -2.92
C CYS A 56 17.47 -9.85 -3.66
N GLN A 57 17.65 -9.31 -4.87
CA GLN A 57 18.88 -9.50 -5.69
C GLN A 57 19.83 -8.30 -5.57
N GLU A 58 21.07 -8.45 -6.04
CA GLU A 58 21.96 -7.33 -6.22
C GLU A 58 21.44 -6.41 -7.35
N PRO A 59 21.54 -5.09 -7.21
CA PRO A 59 22.25 -4.33 -6.16
C PRO A 59 21.38 -3.95 -4.96
N TYR A 60 20.17 -4.49 -4.81
CA TYR A 60 19.16 -4.01 -3.84
C TYR A 60 19.27 -4.62 -2.43
N ARG A 61 20.19 -5.56 -2.21
CA ARG A 61 20.35 -6.26 -0.92
C ARG A 61 20.65 -5.36 0.29
N SER A 62 21.11 -4.15 0.05
CA SER A 62 21.35 -3.18 1.12
C SER A 62 20.07 -2.59 1.71
N PHE A 63 18.93 -2.78 1.05
CA PHE A 63 17.65 -2.28 1.54
C PHE A 63 17.04 -3.19 2.61
N THR A 64 16.46 -2.57 3.63
CA THR A 64 15.62 -3.25 4.61
C THR A 64 14.22 -3.43 4.03
N LEU A 65 13.86 -4.67 3.69
CA LEU A 65 12.55 -5.00 3.12
C LEU A 65 11.55 -5.30 4.24
N VAL A 66 10.48 -4.55 4.32
CA VAL A 66 9.39 -4.71 5.27
C VAL A 66 8.09 -5.03 4.53
N LEU A 67 7.48 -6.16 4.82
CA LEU A 67 6.22 -6.58 4.21
C LEU A 67 5.07 -6.48 5.21
N SER A 68 4.04 -5.73 4.84
CA SER A 68 2.80 -5.65 5.61
C SER A 68 1.96 -6.91 5.40
N VAL A 69 1.56 -7.57 6.49
CA VAL A 69 0.86 -8.85 6.46
C VAL A 69 -0.37 -8.82 7.36
N HIS A 70 -1.52 -9.24 6.86
CA HIS A 70 -2.71 -9.42 7.68
C HIS A 70 -2.58 -10.68 8.54
N ARG A 71 -3.09 -10.63 9.77
CA ARG A 71 -2.97 -11.72 10.74
C ARG A 71 -3.37 -13.09 10.18
N ASP A 72 -4.46 -13.13 9.44
CA ASP A 72 -5.05 -14.39 8.97
C ASP A 72 -4.35 -14.95 7.71
N SER A 73 -3.46 -14.16 7.09
CA SER A 73 -2.74 -14.53 5.86
C SER A 73 -1.24 -14.76 6.08
N GLU A 74 -0.76 -14.64 7.32
CA GLU A 74 0.67 -14.67 7.63
C GLU A 74 1.33 -16.01 7.24
N ASN A 75 0.68 -17.14 7.52
CA ASN A 75 1.22 -18.46 7.19
C ASN A 75 1.28 -18.70 5.69
N GLU A 76 0.20 -18.35 4.96
CA GLU A 76 0.13 -18.47 3.50
C GLU A 76 1.23 -17.63 2.81
N ILE A 77 1.42 -16.40 3.29
CA ILE A 77 2.46 -15.50 2.75
C ILE A 77 3.86 -16.06 3.04
N LYS A 78 4.12 -16.60 4.24
CA LYS A 78 5.38 -17.25 4.57
C LYS A 78 5.69 -18.44 3.66
N GLU A 79 4.71 -19.31 3.43
CA GLU A 79 4.84 -20.43 2.50
C GLU A 79 5.15 -19.95 1.07
N LYS A 80 4.48 -18.88 0.64
CA LYS A 80 4.70 -18.29 -0.68
C LYS A 80 6.11 -17.72 -0.84
N LEU A 81 6.64 -17.06 0.20
CA LEU A 81 8.02 -16.58 0.21
C LEU A 81 9.01 -17.76 0.13
N GLN A 82 8.80 -18.81 0.91
CA GLN A 82 9.63 -20.01 0.87
C GLN A 82 9.64 -20.68 -0.51
N LYS A 83 8.46 -20.87 -1.13
CA LYS A 83 8.33 -21.43 -2.48
C LYS A 83 9.02 -20.61 -3.56
N ASN A 84 9.22 -19.33 -3.32
CA ASN A 84 9.91 -18.42 -4.25
C ASN A 84 11.36 -18.11 -3.81
N SER A 85 11.90 -18.83 -2.82
CA SER A 85 13.27 -18.65 -2.29
C SER A 85 13.57 -17.21 -1.81
N ILE A 86 12.55 -16.49 -1.35
CA ILE A 86 12.66 -15.13 -0.86
C ILE A 86 12.98 -15.16 0.64
N GLN A 87 14.08 -14.51 1.04
CA GLN A 87 14.55 -14.42 2.41
C GLN A 87 14.89 -12.98 2.80
N GLY A 88 15.12 -12.71 4.09
CA GLY A 88 15.55 -11.39 4.57
C GLY A 88 14.41 -10.35 4.62
N VAL A 89 13.14 -10.78 4.57
CA VAL A 89 11.98 -9.90 4.62
C VAL A 89 11.43 -9.82 6.04
N HIS A 90 11.31 -8.63 6.59
CA HIS A 90 10.72 -8.36 7.89
C HIS A 90 9.21 -8.21 7.78
N PHE A 91 8.46 -8.81 8.71
CA PHE A 91 7.00 -8.69 8.72
C PHE A 91 6.52 -7.64 9.71
N VAL A 92 5.53 -6.86 9.28
CA VAL A 92 4.72 -6.03 10.17
C VAL A 92 3.25 -6.37 9.98
N ARG A 93 2.52 -6.49 11.09
CA ARG A 93 1.08 -6.78 11.01
C ARG A 93 0.32 -5.54 10.59
N THR A 94 -0.41 -5.62 9.48
CA THR A 94 -1.26 -4.55 8.96
C THR A 94 -2.11 -3.92 10.08
N GLY A 95 -2.07 -2.59 10.19
CA GLY A 95 -2.82 -1.82 11.19
C GLY A 95 -2.29 -1.90 12.62
N SER A 96 -1.13 -2.52 12.87
CA SER A 96 -0.46 -2.53 14.17
C SER A 96 0.35 -1.24 14.40
N VAL A 97 0.84 -1.04 15.62
CA VAL A 97 1.78 0.05 15.94
C VAL A 97 3.03 -0.04 15.10
N ALA A 98 3.60 -1.25 14.97
CA ALA A 98 4.79 -1.50 14.14
C ALA A 98 4.55 -1.16 12.66
N TYR A 99 3.35 -1.44 12.14
CA TYR A 99 2.96 -1.05 10.78
C TYR A 99 2.97 0.48 10.59
N TYR A 100 2.32 1.22 11.48
CA TYR A 100 2.30 2.69 11.37
C TYR A 100 3.68 3.32 11.61
N HIS A 101 4.49 2.70 12.47
CA HIS A 101 5.88 3.10 12.65
C HIS A 101 6.69 2.87 11.36
N ALA A 102 6.55 1.70 10.72
CA ALA A 102 7.19 1.42 9.44
C ALA A 102 6.71 2.37 8.33
N LEU A 103 5.38 2.59 8.23
CA LEU A 103 4.76 3.48 7.24
C LEU A 103 5.27 4.93 7.35
N SER A 104 5.59 5.40 8.57
CA SER A 104 6.12 6.75 8.80
C SER A 104 7.63 6.87 8.60
N ARG A 105 8.37 5.75 8.55
CA ARG A 105 9.84 5.72 8.45
C ARG A 105 10.35 5.34 7.07
N ALA A 106 9.65 4.44 6.37
CA ALA A 106 10.13 3.92 5.10
C ALA A 106 10.34 5.05 4.10
N GLY A 107 11.55 5.12 3.52
CA GLY A 107 11.86 6.04 2.42
C GLY A 107 11.09 5.67 1.15
N TYR A 108 10.80 4.38 0.97
CA TYR A 108 10.05 3.87 -0.18
C TYR A 108 8.80 3.14 0.27
N LEU A 109 7.68 3.48 -0.35
CA LEU A 109 6.38 2.87 -0.13
C LEU A 109 5.92 2.22 -1.43
N VAL A 110 5.61 0.93 -1.38
CA VAL A 110 5.16 0.18 -2.56
C VAL A 110 3.86 -0.55 -2.22
N ASN A 111 2.83 -0.34 -3.01
CA ASN A 111 1.55 -0.95 -2.74
C ASN A 111 0.74 -1.16 -4.03
N ASP A 112 -0.17 -2.11 -4.01
CA ASP A 112 -1.03 -2.46 -5.14
C ASP A 112 -2.51 -2.13 -4.89
N THR A 113 -2.82 -1.48 -3.76
CA THR A 113 -4.18 -1.07 -3.40
C THR A 113 -4.19 0.36 -2.85
N SER A 114 -4.39 0.53 -1.55
CA SER A 114 -4.33 1.82 -0.88
C SER A 114 -3.92 1.66 0.57
N PHE A 115 -3.07 2.53 1.06
CA PHE A 115 -2.78 2.67 2.48
C PHE A 115 -4.02 3.17 3.25
N PRO A 116 -4.05 3.01 4.57
CA PRO A 116 -5.21 3.42 5.39
C PRO A 116 -5.60 4.88 5.18
N GLY A 117 -6.89 5.19 5.36
CA GLY A 117 -7.45 6.53 5.15
C GLY A 117 -6.82 7.66 5.96
N ARG A 118 -5.98 7.32 6.93
CA ARG A 118 -5.25 8.27 7.78
C ARG A 118 -3.75 8.37 7.45
N PHE A 119 -3.33 7.67 6.43
CA PHE A 119 -1.96 7.79 5.91
C PHE A 119 -1.78 9.19 5.31
N ILE A 120 -0.65 9.81 5.60
CA ILE A 120 -0.17 11.04 5.00
C ILE A 120 1.26 10.76 4.53
N LYS A 121 1.51 10.92 3.23
CA LYS A 121 2.87 10.78 2.70
C LYS A 121 3.75 11.91 3.24
N LYS A 122 4.93 11.57 3.74
CA LYS A 122 5.92 12.55 4.16
C LYS A 122 6.66 13.13 2.96
N GLU A 123 7.11 14.35 3.11
CA GLU A 123 8.12 14.90 2.22
C GLU A 123 9.37 14.00 2.21
N GLY A 124 9.89 13.69 1.03
CA GLY A 124 11.02 12.78 0.85
C GLY A 124 10.67 11.29 0.78
N GLN A 125 9.43 10.87 1.07
CA GLN A 125 8.99 9.51 0.77
C GLN A 125 8.70 9.37 -0.72
N ILE A 126 9.15 8.28 -1.31
CA ILE A 126 8.81 7.88 -2.68
C ILE A 126 7.74 6.80 -2.63
N TYR A 127 6.59 7.06 -3.24
CA TYR A 127 5.45 6.14 -3.25
C TYR A 127 5.17 5.62 -4.66
N LEU A 128 5.31 4.31 -4.84
CA LEU A 128 4.96 3.55 -6.03
C LEU A 128 3.66 2.78 -5.81
N ASN A 129 2.65 3.02 -6.65
CA ASN A 129 1.44 2.21 -6.69
C ASN A 129 1.37 1.46 -8.02
N THR A 130 1.30 0.14 -7.97
CA THR A 130 1.28 -0.72 -9.16
C THR A 130 -0.12 -1.14 -9.56
N TRP A 131 -1.12 -0.81 -8.73
CA TRP A 131 -2.44 -1.43 -8.80
C TRP A 131 -2.35 -2.96 -8.84
N HIS A 132 -3.44 -3.64 -9.20
CA HIS A 132 -3.50 -5.11 -9.06
C HIS A 132 -4.27 -5.80 -10.20
N GLY A 133 -4.22 -5.24 -11.37
CA GLY A 133 -4.81 -5.82 -12.58
C GLY A 133 -5.81 -4.92 -13.27
N THR A 134 -6.15 -5.30 -14.50
CA THR A 134 -7.09 -4.55 -15.34
C THR A 134 -8.50 -4.59 -14.74
N PRO A 135 -9.18 -3.45 -14.63
CA PRO A 135 -10.55 -3.40 -14.13
C PRO A 135 -11.51 -4.19 -15.03
N LEU A 136 -12.15 -5.21 -14.44
CA LEU A 136 -13.21 -5.98 -15.11
C LEU A 136 -14.61 -5.43 -14.80
N LYS A 137 -14.72 -4.49 -13.89
CA LYS A 137 -15.97 -3.87 -13.42
C LYS A 137 -15.85 -2.37 -13.45
N LYS A 138 -16.98 -1.69 -13.47
CA LYS A 138 -17.02 -0.24 -13.21
C LYS A 138 -16.47 0.04 -11.83
N MET A 139 -15.63 1.06 -11.72
CA MET A 139 -14.93 1.45 -10.50
C MET A 139 -15.09 2.95 -10.23
N GLY A 140 -14.77 3.35 -9.00
CA GLY A 140 -14.77 4.74 -8.59
C GLY A 140 -16.11 5.43 -8.89
N ARG A 141 -16.09 6.58 -9.56
CA ARG A 141 -17.28 7.36 -9.89
C ARG A 141 -18.26 6.65 -10.85
N ASP A 142 -17.76 5.68 -11.62
CA ASP A 142 -18.59 4.94 -12.58
C ASP A 142 -19.39 3.81 -11.91
N ASN A 143 -19.11 3.53 -10.63
CA ASN A 143 -19.82 2.58 -9.78
C ASN A 143 -20.50 3.32 -8.62
N ARG A 144 -21.83 3.53 -8.70
CA ARG A 144 -22.58 4.32 -7.68
C ARG A 144 -22.29 3.94 -6.23
N PRO A 145 -22.28 2.66 -5.81
CA PRO A 145 -21.93 2.28 -4.45
C PRO A 145 -20.52 2.66 -4.03
N GLU A 146 -19.57 2.64 -4.96
CA GLU A 146 -18.16 2.96 -4.69
C GLU A 146 -17.91 4.46 -4.67
N MET A 147 -18.68 5.25 -5.40
CA MET A 147 -18.53 6.69 -5.54
C MET A 147 -18.46 7.41 -4.18
N VAL A 148 -19.22 6.96 -3.18
CA VAL A 148 -19.23 7.55 -1.84
C VAL A 148 -18.07 7.09 -0.94
N THR A 149 -17.32 6.06 -1.34
CA THR A 149 -16.24 5.45 -0.56
C THR A 149 -14.87 5.51 -1.24
N MET A 150 -14.81 5.90 -2.50
CA MET A 150 -13.58 5.89 -3.30
C MET A 150 -12.50 6.89 -2.85
N GLY A 151 -12.85 7.87 -2.03
CA GLY A 151 -11.96 8.97 -1.67
C GLY A 151 -10.60 8.54 -1.10
N ASN A 152 -10.54 7.44 -0.36
CA ASN A 152 -9.26 6.90 0.12
C ASN A 152 -8.38 6.34 -1.03
N VAL A 153 -9.00 5.64 -1.98
CA VAL A 153 -8.28 5.11 -3.15
C VAL A 153 -7.78 6.26 -4.01
N GLN A 154 -8.67 7.21 -4.35
CA GLN A 154 -8.32 8.40 -5.12
C GLN A 154 -7.14 9.16 -4.49
N ARG A 155 -7.20 9.43 -3.18
CA ARG A 155 -6.13 10.12 -2.47
C ARG A 155 -4.80 9.35 -2.55
N ASN A 156 -4.81 8.02 -2.35
CA ASN A 156 -3.60 7.21 -2.46
C ASN A 156 -2.99 7.26 -3.86
N LEU A 157 -3.84 7.23 -4.91
CA LEU A 157 -3.37 7.37 -6.28
C LEU A 157 -2.79 8.76 -6.54
N LEU A 158 -3.42 9.83 -6.04
CA LEU A 158 -2.92 11.20 -6.17
C LEU A 158 -1.63 11.45 -5.37
N ASP A 159 -1.47 10.80 -4.22
CA ASP A 159 -0.28 10.92 -3.36
C ASP A 159 0.92 10.09 -3.87
N SER A 160 0.71 9.16 -4.82
CA SER A 160 1.80 8.36 -5.38
C SER A 160 2.69 9.20 -6.32
N ASP A 161 3.99 8.96 -6.24
CA ASP A 161 4.95 9.58 -7.18
C ASP A 161 4.97 8.83 -8.51
N TYR A 162 4.71 7.52 -8.45
CA TYR A 162 4.67 6.65 -9.62
C TYR A 162 3.42 5.78 -9.61
N LEU A 163 2.69 5.78 -10.73
CA LEU A 163 1.61 4.84 -11.04
C LEU A 163 2.06 3.93 -12.16
N VAL A 164 1.95 2.61 -11.97
CA VAL A 164 2.28 1.63 -13.01
C VAL A 164 1.00 1.05 -13.58
N PHE A 165 0.82 1.21 -14.87
CA PHE A 165 -0.27 0.60 -15.62
C PHE A 165 0.26 -0.29 -16.74
N PRO A 166 -0.27 -1.51 -16.94
CA PRO A 166 0.23 -2.44 -17.96
C PRO A 166 -0.09 -1.98 -19.39
N ASN A 167 -1.00 -1.02 -19.56
CA ASN A 167 -1.39 -0.51 -20.87
C ASN A 167 -2.20 0.78 -20.78
N GLN A 168 -2.34 1.46 -21.92
CA GLN A 168 -3.09 2.71 -22.03
C GLN A 168 -4.58 2.56 -21.65
N PHE A 169 -5.22 1.44 -21.98
CA PHE A 169 -6.61 1.19 -21.61
C PHE A 169 -6.83 1.25 -20.11
N MET A 170 -5.93 0.61 -19.33
CA MET A 170 -6.03 0.64 -17.88
C MET A 170 -5.80 2.04 -17.32
N GLU A 171 -4.80 2.77 -17.84
CA GLU A 171 -4.55 4.15 -17.46
C GLU A 171 -5.79 5.03 -17.67
N GLU A 172 -6.38 5.00 -18.86
CA GLU A 172 -7.58 5.77 -19.17
C GLU A 172 -8.75 5.42 -18.25
N LYS A 173 -8.97 4.12 -17.98
CA LYS A 173 -10.05 3.67 -17.10
C LYS A 173 -9.83 4.06 -15.65
N MET A 174 -8.62 3.93 -15.14
CA MET A 174 -8.29 4.29 -13.77
C MET A 174 -8.29 5.80 -13.57
N SER A 175 -7.71 6.54 -14.50
CA SER A 175 -7.67 8.01 -14.46
C SER A 175 -9.09 8.61 -14.51
N GLY A 176 -9.94 8.11 -15.40
CA GLY A 176 -11.32 8.53 -15.48
C GLY A 176 -12.13 8.14 -14.24
N ALA A 177 -12.06 6.88 -13.81
CA ALA A 177 -12.84 6.38 -12.69
C ALA A 177 -12.51 7.05 -11.35
N TYR A 178 -11.25 7.40 -11.12
CA TYR A 178 -10.80 8.06 -9.90
C TYR A 178 -10.50 9.55 -10.08
N MET A 179 -10.89 10.15 -11.21
CA MET A 179 -10.73 11.58 -11.50
C MET A 179 -9.28 12.06 -11.32
N LEU A 180 -8.31 11.32 -11.87
CA LEU A 180 -6.89 11.65 -11.75
C LEU A 180 -6.45 12.67 -12.83
N ASP A 181 -7.13 12.74 -13.94
CA ASP A 181 -6.75 13.49 -15.12
C ASP A 181 -6.39 14.96 -14.81
N SER A 182 -6.20 15.80 -14.66
CA SER A 182 -5.79 17.16 -14.28
C SER A 182 -5.27 17.30 -12.83
N LEU A 183 -5.41 16.29 -11.98
CA LEU A 183 -5.04 16.36 -10.56
C LEU A 183 -3.74 15.63 -10.25
N TYR A 184 -3.48 14.50 -10.91
CA TYR A 184 -2.26 13.72 -10.69
C TYR A 184 -1.02 14.50 -11.13
N ARG A 185 0.01 14.49 -10.28
CA ARG A 185 1.27 15.24 -10.48
C ARG A 185 2.50 14.32 -10.54
N GLY A 186 2.33 13.03 -10.31
CA GLY A 186 3.40 12.06 -10.41
C GLY A 186 3.66 11.59 -11.84
N THR A 187 4.40 10.51 -11.97
CA THR A 187 4.77 9.88 -13.25
C THR A 187 3.96 8.61 -13.47
N VAL A 188 3.35 8.49 -14.64
CA VAL A 188 2.72 7.24 -15.08
C VAL A 188 3.77 6.43 -15.84
N LEU A 189 4.01 5.21 -15.37
CA LEU A 189 4.86 4.21 -16.03
C LEU A 189 3.97 3.20 -16.75
N ARG A 190 4.31 2.87 -17.99
CA ARG A 190 3.64 1.87 -18.82
C ARG A 190 4.64 0.78 -19.20
N GLU A 191 4.18 -0.45 -19.27
CA GLU A 191 4.92 -1.56 -19.87
C GLU A 191 4.94 -1.47 -21.39
#